data_84d01fb35dafa368a341832fa1623b44
#
_entry.id   84d01fb35dafa368a341832fa1623b44
#
_cell.length_a   1.000
_cell.length_b   1.000
_cell.length_c   1.000
_cell.angle_alpha   90.00
_cell.angle_beta   90.00
_cell.angle_gamma   90.00
#
_symmetry.space_group_name_H-M   'P 1'
#
loop_
_entity.id
_entity.type
_entity.pdbx_description
1 polymer ?
#
loop_
_entity_poly.entity_id
_entity_poly.type
_entity_poly.pdbx_seq_one_letter_code
_entity_poly.pdbx_strand_id
1 'polypeptide(L)'
;HYCHLDNIEYTHVADVTDSGRMRQFYKGELIADLTREFIDSAGAKHFAKAAILPVEEKNPFAQTIEGATLEEKMAKVMADANVTSQKGLIENFDATIGRSTVLMPFGGKTQLSETQVSVQKLPTDGYTNTASIMAFGYNPFIADWSPYHSAAYAVVEACTKVVAAGADYSRMRFSYQEYFERMSSEHAYGKPLSALLGALKMQVAFGLPSIGGKDSMSGTFEHISVPPTLIAFGIT
;
A
#
# COMPACT_ATOMS: atom_id res chain seq x y z
N HIS A 1 13.81 29.84 13.78
CA HIS A 1 13.66 30.91 12.79
C HIS A 1 12.37 30.76 11.97
N TYR A 2 12.15 29.64 11.28
CA TYR A 2 10.95 29.42 10.45
C TYR A 2 9.64 29.45 11.26
N CYS A 3 9.61 28.85 12.45
CA CYS A 3 8.42 28.92 13.30
C CYS A 3 8.04 30.37 13.66
N HIS A 4 9.02 31.23 13.87
CA HIS A 4 8.74 32.65 14.10
C HIS A 4 8.17 33.36 12.88
N LEU A 5 8.66 33.03 11.66
CA LEU A 5 8.13 33.64 10.42
C LEU A 5 6.67 33.27 10.20
N ASP A 6 6.30 32.05 10.57
CA ASP A 6 4.94 31.51 10.38
C ASP A 6 4.05 31.70 11.63
N ASN A 7 4.53 32.43 12.64
CA ASN A 7 3.83 32.63 13.91
C ASN A 7 3.37 31.31 14.58
N ILE A 8 4.23 30.27 14.52
CA ILE A 8 3.98 28.98 15.12
C ILE A 8 4.68 28.91 16.48
N GLU A 9 3.94 28.50 17.52
CA GLU A 9 4.51 28.19 18.81
C GLU A 9 5.46 26.99 18.71
N TYR A 10 6.59 27.06 19.39
CA TYR A 10 7.52 25.96 19.53
C TYR A 10 8.15 25.95 20.91
N THR A 11 8.52 24.77 21.37
CA THR A 11 9.22 24.56 22.62
C THR A 11 10.39 23.62 22.42
N HIS A 12 11.56 24.00 22.96
CA HIS A 12 12.71 23.12 22.99
C HIS A 12 12.47 22.02 24.03
N VAL A 13 12.43 20.78 23.61
CA VAL A 13 12.05 19.63 24.44
C VAL A 13 13.19 18.67 24.73
N ALA A 14 14.27 18.72 23.95
CA ALA A 14 15.41 17.84 24.14
C ALA A 14 16.65 18.35 23.41
N ASP A 15 17.82 17.98 23.92
CA ASP A 15 19.12 18.14 23.29
C ASP A 15 19.64 16.80 22.78
N VAL A 16 20.22 16.82 21.59
CA VAL A 16 20.94 15.66 21.05
C VAL A 16 22.34 15.64 21.66
N THR A 17 22.73 14.51 22.28
CA THR A 17 24.02 14.33 22.91
C THR A 17 24.75 13.12 22.33
N ASP A 18 26.06 13.05 22.57
CA ASP A 18 26.91 11.92 22.19
C ASP A 18 27.06 10.89 23.33
N SER A 19 26.26 11.03 24.39
CA SER A 19 26.34 10.18 25.58
C SER A 19 25.95 8.72 25.36
N GLY A 20 25.37 8.37 24.20
CA GLY A 20 24.81 7.04 23.93
C GLY A 20 23.63 6.67 24.84
N ARG A 21 23.00 7.68 25.45
CA ARG A 21 21.88 7.46 26.38
C ARG A 21 20.72 8.39 26.09
N MET A 22 19.50 7.88 26.23
CA MET A 22 18.27 8.65 26.28
C MET A 22 17.91 8.90 27.74
N ARG A 23 17.82 10.16 28.13
CA ARG A 23 17.47 10.58 29.49
C ARG A 23 16.25 11.49 29.47
N GLN A 24 15.34 11.25 30.40
CA GLN A 24 14.18 12.11 30.61
C GLN A 24 14.23 12.69 32.03
N PHE A 25 13.94 13.97 32.13
CA PHE A 25 13.88 14.69 33.39
C PHE A 25 12.47 15.25 33.59
N TYR A 26 11.95 15.14 34.77
CA TYR A 26 10.71 15.77 35.18
C TYR A 26 10.95 16.61 36.40
N LYS A 27 10.69 17.93 36.35
CA LYS A 27 10.97 18.89 37.43
C LYS A 27 12.38 18.80 37.99
N GLY A 28 13.37 18.51 37.14
CA GLY A 28 14.77 18.39 37.51
C GLY A 28 15.20 17.01 38.01
N GLU A 29 14.28 16.10 38.21
CA GLU A 29 14.57 14.72 38.60
C GLU A 29 14.71 13.82 37.37
N LEU A 30 15.70 12.93 37.36
CA LEU A 30 15.93 11.94 36.32
C LEU A 30 14.90 10.81 36.48
N ILE A 31 13.94 10.69 35.56
CA ILE A 31 12.88 9.71 35.61
C ILE A 31 13.11 8.53 34.65
N ALA A 32 13.95 8.69 33.64
CA ALA A 32 14.34 7.61 32.73
C ALA A 32 15.80 7.81 32.29
N ASP A 33 16.57 6.72 32.27
CA ASP A 33 17.96 6.69 31.78
C ASP A 33 18.22 5.34 31.10
N LEU A 34 18.07 5.31 29.75
CA LEU A 34 18.20 4.13 28.92
C LEU A 34 19.40 4.24 28.00
N THR A 35 20.12 3.15 27.81
CA THR A 35 21.19 3.10 26.81
C THR A 35 20.63 3.04 25.41
N ARG A 36 21.31 3.67 24.46
CA ARG A 36 20.94 3.60 23.04
C ARG A 36 20.94 2.16 22.53
N GLU A 37 21.91 1.37 22.97
CA GLU A 37 21.99 -0.05 22.65
C GLU A 37 20.72 -0.81 23.06
N PHE A 38 20.18 -0.56 24.27
CA PHE A 38 18.95 -1.17 24.72
C PHE A 38 17.75 -0.74 23.87
N ILE A 39 17.62 0.55 23.56
CA ILE A 39 16.54 1.09 22.75
C ILE A 39 16.57 0.50 21.33
N ASP A 40 17.76 0.44 20.72
CA ASP A 40 17.95 -0.06 19.36
C ASP A 40 17.74 -1.60 19.26
N SER A 41 17.86 -2.33 20.36
CA SER A 41 17.58 -3.77 20.39
C SER A 41 16.08 -4.11 20.32
N ALA A 42 15.20 -3.13 20.51
CA ALA A 42 13.75 -3.33 20.64
C ALA A 42 13.34 -4.40 21.67
N GLY A 43 14.21 -4.64 22.68
CA GLY A 43 14.02 -5.64 23.72
C GLY A 43 14.62 -7.02 23.40
N ALA A 44 13.96 -8.10 23.80
CA ALA A 44 14.43 -9.45 23.57
C ALA A 44 14.34 -9.88 22.10
N LYS A 45 15.31 -10.64 21.63
CA LYS A 45 15.29 -11.23 20.29
C LYS A 45 14.16 -12.28 20.23
N HIS A 46 13.31 -12.15 19.23
CA HIS A 46 12.27 -13.10 18.91
C HIS A 46 12.63 -13.89 17.66
N PHE A 47 12.37 -15.20 17.71
CA PHE A 47 12.57 -16.09 16.58
C PHE A 47 11.21 -16.68 16.19
N ALA A 48 10.89 -16.62 14.91
CA ALA A 48 9.70 -17.25 14.36
C ALA A 48 10.11 -18.17 13.20
N LYS A 49 9.33 -19.22 13.00
CA LYS A 49 9.41 -20.04 11.80
C LYS A 49 8.30 -19.62 10.85
N ALA A 50 8.59 -19.61 9.55
CA ALA A 50 7.62 -19.33 8.51
C ALA A 50 7.52 -20.53 7.58
N ALA A 51 6.30 -21.04 7.37
CA ALA A 51 6.01 -22.13 6.46
C ALA A 51 5.13 -21.64 5.32
N ILE A 52 5.67 -21.63 4.10
CA ILE A 52 4.92 -21.27 2.88
C ILE A 52 4.19 -22.54 2.40
N LEU A 53 2.86 -22.45 2.31
CA LEU A 53 2.05 -23.53 1.76
C LEU A 53 2.17 -23.57 0.23
N PRO A 54 2.11 -24.78 -0.36
CA PRO A 54 2.00 -24.92 -1.81
C PRO A 54 0.69 -24.28 -2.29
N VAL A 55 0.72 -23.78 -3.52
CA VAL A 55 -0.45 -23.17 -4.15
C VAL A 55 -1.46 -24.28 -4.52
N GLU A 56 -2.74 -24.05 -4.26
CA GLU A 56 -3.80 -24.97 -4.67
C GLU A 56 -3.91 -25.06 -6.20
N GLU A 57 -4.32 -26.23 -6.73
CA GLU A 57 -4.47 -26.43 -8.17
C GLU A 57 -5.53 -25.50 -8.79
N LYS A 58 -6.63 -25.26 -8.07
CA LYS A 58 -7.71 -24.37 -8.54
C LYS A 58 -7.32 -22.91 -8.32
N ASN A 59 -7.02 -22.22 -9.39
CA ASN A 59 -6.64 -20.82 -9.36
C ASN A 59 -7.80 -19.86 -9.73
N PRO A 60 -7.76 -18.59 -9.33
CA PRO A 60 -8.83 -17.62 -9.57
C PRO A 60 -9.06 -17.29 -11.05
N PHE A 61 -8.10 -17.56 -11.93
CA PHE A 61 -8.23 -17.32 -13.38
C PHE A 61 -9.01 -18.42 -14.09
N ALA A 62 -9.25 -19.57 -13.45
CA ALA A 62 -9.98 -20.70 -13.99
C ALA A 62 -11.48 -20.67 -13.66
N GLN A 63 -12.04 -19.52 -13.32
CA GLN A 63 -13.45 -19.39 -12.97
C GLN A 63 -14.34 -19.58 -14.20
N THR A 64 -15.40 -20.38 -14.05
CA THR A 64 -16.44 -20.54 -15.05
C THR A 64 -17.68 -19.77 -14.61
N ILE A 65 -18.13 -18.83 -15.42
CA ILE A 65 -19.37 -18.10 -15.19
C ILE A 65 -20.53 -18.91 -15.77
N GLU A 66 -21.45 -19.33 -14.90
CA GLU A 66 -22.64 -20.05 -15.32
C GLU A 66 -23.62 -19.13 -16.05
N GLY A 67 -24.23 -19.64 -17.12
CA GLY A 67 -25.23 -18.97 -17.93
C GLY A 67 -25.36 -19.67 -19.27
N ALA A 68 -26.60 -19.76 -19.83
CA ALA A 68 -26.87 -20.39 -21.11
C ALA A 68 -26.44 -19.49 -22.28
N THR A 69 -26.54 -18.17 -22.10
CA THR A 69 -26.19 -17.19 -23.14
C THR A 69 -25.08 -16.26 -22.65
N LEU A 70 -24.47 -15.52 -23.58
CA LEU A 70 -23.46 -14.49 -23.25
C LEU A 70 -24.07 -13.37 -22.39
N GLU A 71 -25.30 -12.96 -22.70
CA GLU A 71 -26.03 -11.91 -21.97
C GLU A 71 -26.26 -12.31 -20.52
N GLU A 72 -26.65 -13.57 -20.27
CA GLU A 72 -26.81 -14.09 -18.91
C GLU A 72 -25.49 -14.08 -18.12
N LYS A 73 -24.41 -14.50 -18.77
CA LYS A 73 -23.06 -14.46 -18.16
C LYS A 73 -22.61 -13.05 -17.85
N MET A 74 -22.81 -12.13 -18.79
CA MET A 74 -22.50 -10.70 -18.57
C MET A 74 -23.34 -10.10 -17.44
N ALA A 75 -24.64 -10.38 -17.40
CA ALA A 75 -25.53 -9.90 -16.35
C ALA A 75 -25.08 -10.39 -14.96
N LYS A 76 -24.65 -11.65 -14.84
CA LYS A 76 -24.10 -12.18 -13.60
C LYS A 76 -22.82 -11.47 -13.16
N VAL A 77 -21.89 -11.23 -14.09
CA VAL A 77 -20.65 -10.49 -13.78
C VAL A 77 -20.96 -9.06 -13.34
N MET A 78 -21.86 -8.38 -14.05
CA MET A 78 -22.23 -6.98 -13.73
C MET A 78 -23.05 -6.86 -12.43
N ALA A 79 -23.68 -7.93 -11.97
CA ALA A 79 -24.40 -7.98 -10.71
C ALA A 79 -23.49 -8.27 -9.49
N ASP A 80 -22.24 -8.66 -9.73
CA ASP A 80 -21.27 -8.88 -8.66
C ASP A 80 -20.89 -7.53 -8.01
N ALA A 81 -20.98 -7.46 -6.68
CA ALA A 81 -20.67 -6.24 -5.92
C ALA A 81 -19.22 -5.76 -6.12
N ASN A 82 -18.29 -6.66 -6.46
CA ASN A 82 -16.89 -6.30 -6.73
C ASN A 82 -16.72 -5.70 -8.15
N VAL A 83 -17.70 -5.84 -9.03
CA VAL A 83 -17.69 -5.29 -10.41
C VAL A 83 -18.56 -4.04 -10.52
N THR A 84 -19.50 -3.86 -9.59
CA THR A 84 -20.39 -2.69 -9.56
C THR A 84 -19.60 -1.39 -9.43
N SER A 85 -20.06 -0.34 -10.14
CA SER A 85 -19.43 0.98 -10.09
C SER A 85 -19.33 1.52 -8.65
N GLN A 86 -18.16 2.02 -8.27
CA GLN A 86 -17.88 2.65 -6.98
C GLN A 86 -18.24 4.15 -6.97
N LYS A 87 -18.91 4.66 -8.00
CA LYS A 87 -19.16 6.10 -8.19
C LYS A 87 -19.86 6.73 -6.97
N GLY A 88 -20.89 6.08 -6.45
CA GLY A 88 -21.63 6.60 -5.29
C GLY A 88 -20.77 6.75 -4.03
N LEU A 89 -19.80 5.85 -3.81
CA LEU A 89 -18.85 5.97 -2.71
C LEU A 89 -17.84 7.09 -2.95
N ILE A 90 -17.31 7.18 -4.15
CA ILE A 90 -16.31 8.19 -4.53
C ILE A 90 -16.89 9.59 -4.46
N GLU A 91 -18.14 9.80 -4.90
CA GLU A 91 -18.81 11.09 -4.86
C GLU A 91 -19.12 11.59 -3.44
N ASN A 92 -19.14 10.70 -2.43
CA ASN A 92 -19.30 11.07 -1.02
C ASN A 92 -17.98 11.50 -0.35
N PHE A 93 -16.85 11.33 -1.02
CA PHE A 93 -15.54 11.70 -0.53
C PHE A 93 -14.90 12.75 -1.47
N ASP A 94 -13.70 13.19 -1.15
CA ASP A 94 -12.98 14.17 -1.94
C ASP A 94 -12.68 13.63 -3.34
N ALA A 95 -13.51 13.98 -4.31
CA ALA A 95 -13.31 13.63 -5.72
C ALA A 95 -12.10 14.33 -6.31
N THR A 96 -11.75 15.51 -5.78
CA THR A 96 -10.54 16.26 -6.14
C THR A 96 -9.90 16.85 -4.90
N ILE A 97 -8.57 16.92 -4.90
CA ILE A 97 -7.81 17.59 -3.85
C ILE A 97 -7.21 18.86 -4.43
N GLY A 98 -8.05 19.90 -4.48
CA GLY A 98 -7.64 21.23 -4.93
C GLY A 98 -7.29 21.33 -6.42
N ARG A 99 -6.64 22.44 -6.78
CA ARG A 99 -6.35 22.86 -8.15
C ARG A 99 -5.28 22.05 -8.90
N SER A 100 -4.55 21.19 -8.21
CA SER A 100 -3.46 20.42 -8.80
C SER A 100 -3.91 19.13 -9.48
N THR A 101 -5.17 18.73 -9.31
CA THR A 101 -5.73 17.51 -9.90
C THR A 101 -5.79 17.59 -11.41
N VAL A 102 -5.12 16.65 -12.10
CA VAL A 102 -5.12 16.55 -13.57
C VAL A 102 -6.19 15.59 -14.05
N LEU A 103 -6.34 14.44 -13.39
CA LEU A 103 -7.35 13.44 -13.70
C LEU A 103 -8.37 13.33 -12.58
N MET A 104 -9.64 13.46 -12.93
CA MET A 104 -10.75 13.19 -12.03
C MET A 104 -10.92 11.68 -11.81
N PRO A 105 -11.52 11.24 -10.68
CA PRO A 105 -11.81 9.82 -10.43
C PRO A 105 -12.64 9.17 -11.54
N PHE A 106 -13.49 9.96 -12.20
CA PHE A 106 -14.25 9.55 -13.37
C PHE A 106 -13.95 10.49 -14.54
N GLY A 107 -13.57 9.92 -15.67
CA GLY A 107 -13.21 10.62 -16.89
C GLY A 107 -14.15 10.32 -18.05
N GLY A 108 -13.70 10.75 -19.24
CA GLY A 108 -14.45 10.64 -20.48
C GLY A 108 -15.53 11.71 -20.62
N LYS A 109 -16.16 11.75 -21.81
CA LYS A 109 -17.18 12.76 -22.15
C LYS A 109 -18.39 12.74 -21.20
N THR A 110 -18.76 11.55 -20.71
CA THR A 110 -19.90 11.35 -19.81
C THR A 110 -19.50 11.27 -18.34
N GLN A 111 -18.19 11.34 -18.02
CA GLN A 111 -17.67 11.16 -16.66
C GLN A 111 -18.14 9.88 -15.96
N LEU A 112 -18.13 8.78 -16.71
CA LEU A 112 -18.52 7.46 -16.22
C LEU A 112 -17.38 6.44 -16.24
N SER A 113 -16.26 6.76 -16.89
CA SER A 113 -15.09 5.89 -16.96
C SER A 113 -14.20 6.08 -15.74
N GLU A 114 -14.01 5.04 -14.95
CA GLU A 114 -13.15 5.09 -13.77
C GLU A 114 -11.69 5.35 -14.15
N THR A 115 -11.07 6.27 -13.43
CA THR A 115 -9.64 6.58 -13.55
C THR A 115 -8.89 5.86 -12.43
N GLN A 116 -8.03 4.90 -12.80
CA GLN A 116 -7.34 4.05 -11.84
C GLN A 116 -5.93 4.57 -11.46
N VAL A 117 -5.70 5.87 -11.64
CA VAL A 117 -4.46 6.55 -11.28
C VAL A 117 -4.77 7.92 -10.68
N SER A 118 -3.88 8.41 -9.84
CA SER A 118 -3.89 9.80 -9.40
C SER A 118 -2.80 10.56 -10.16
N VAL A 119 -3.17 11.64 -10.84
CA VAL A 119 -2.24 12.53 -11.50
C VAL A 119 -2.41 13.93 -10.93
N GLN A 120 -1.35 14.44 -10.27
CA GLN A 120 -1.35 15.70 -9.55
C GLN A 120 -0.19 16.57 -10.04
N LYS A 121 -0.46 17.82 -10.40
CA LYS A 121 0.61 18.79 -10.65
C LYS A 121 1.41 19.06 -9.38
N LEU A 122 2.71 19.22 -9.50
CA LEU A 122 3.54 19.58 -8.36
C LEU A 122 3.16 20.99 -7.86
N PRO A 123 3.05 21.19 -6.54
CA PRO A 123 2.81 22.50 -5.97
C PRO A 123 4.05 23.39 -6.18
N THR A 124 3.88 24.50 -6.88
CA THR A 124 4.93 25.48 -7.13
C THR A 124 4.33 26.89 -7.08
N ASP A 125 5.19 27.89 -6.87
CA ASP A 125 4.82 29.28 -7.07
C ASP A 125 4.65 29.51 -8.58
N GLY A 126 3.40 29.74 -9.02
CA GLY A 126 3.06 29.92 -10.42
C GLY A 126 2.54 28.66 -11.09
N TYR A 127 2.92 28.42 -12.34
CA TYR A 127 2.42 27.33 -13.18
C TYR A 127 3.51 26.29 -13.49
N THR A 128 3.12 25.02 -13.45
CA THR A 128 3.98 23.91 -13.90
C THR A 128 3.20 22.91 -14.76
N ASN A 129 3.90 22.26 -15.68
CA ASN A 129 3.42 21.07 -16.40
C ASN A 129 3.95 19.77 -15.82
N THR A 130 4.81 19.85 -14.80
CA THR A 130 5.30 18.66 -14.12
C THR A 130 4.23 18.13 -13.17
N ALA A 131 3.96 16.83 -13.25
CA ALA A 131 2.99 16.15 -12.42
C ALA A 131 3.59 14.87 -11.84
N SER A 132 3.11 14.46 -10.68
CA SER A 132 3.31 13.12 -10.16
C SER A 132 2.18 12.20 -10.61
N ILE A 133 2.50 10.96 -10.85
CA ILE A 133 1.52 9.90 -11.16
C ILE A 133 1.66 8.81 -10.12
N MET A 134 0.55 8.43 -9.50
CA MET A 134 0.47 7.35 -8.55
C MET A 134 -0.61 6.36 -8.97
N ALA A 135 -0.28 5.07 -8.89
CA ALA A 135 -1.23 3.98 -9.08
C ALA A 135 -1.01 2.90 -8.03
N PHE A 136 -1.97 2.03 -7.87
CA PHE A 136 -1.83 0.85 -7.02
C PHE A 136 -2.25 -0.41 -7.75
N GLY A 137 -1.72 -1.55 -7.27
CA GLY A 137 -2.14 -2.88 -7.68
C GLY A 137 -2.44 -3.76 -6.47
N TYR A 138 -3.52 -4.52 -6.53
CA TYR A 138 -3.90 -5.55 -5.57
C TYR A 138 -5.16 -6.30 -6.04
N ASN A 139 -5.19 -7.61 -5.79
CA ASN A 139 -6.38 -8.42 -6.04
C ASN A 139 -6.58 -9.44 -4.91
N PRO A 140 -7.66 -9.32 -4.11
CA PRO A 140 -7.92 -10.18 -2.96
C PRO A 140 -8.12 -11.66 -3.34
N PHE A 141 -8.71 -11.95 -4.49
CA PHE A 141 -8.96 -13.33 -4.94
C PHE A 141 -7.66 -14.06 -5.30
N ILE A 142 -6.70 -13.34 -5.89
CA ILE A 142 -5.35 -13.87 -6.12
C ILE A 142 -4.62 -14.04 -4.80
N ALA A 143 -4.82 -13.10 -3.86
CA ALA A 143 -4.17 -13.12 -2.55
C ALA A 143 -4.57 -14.32 -1.69
N ASP A 144 -5.86 -14.65 -1.68
CA ASP A 144 -6.37 -15.85 -0.98
C ASP A 144 -5.83 -17.15 -1.59
N TRP A 145 -5.69 -17.19 -2.91
CA TRP A 145 -5.12 -18.33 -3.60
C TRP A 145 -3.61 -18.43 -3.40
N SER A 146 -2.88 -17.31 -3.54
CA SER A 146 -1.43 -17.26 -3.44
C SER A 146 -0.92 -15.85 -3.13
N PRO A 147 -0.48 -15.57 -1.90
CA PRO A 147 0.12 -14.29 -1.56
C PRO A 147 1.31 -13.91 -2.46
N TYR A 148 2.11 -14.90 -2.86
CA TYR A 148 3.24 -14.71 -3.79
C TYR A 148 2.80 -14.16 -5.15
N HIS A 149 1.80 -14.82 -5.77
CA HIS A 149 1.31 -14.39 -7.08
C HIS A 149 0.57 -13.06 -6.97
N SER A 150 -0.21 -12.86 -5.90
CA SER A 150 -0.89 -11.58 -5.67
C SER A 150 0.07 -10.41 -5.62
N ALA A 151 1.15 -10.53 -4.85
CA ALA A 151 2.15 -9.48 -4.75
C ALA A 151 2.90 -9.25 -6.06
N ALA A 152 3.22 -10.31 -6.80
CA ALA A 152 3.82 -10.20 -8.13
C ALA A 152 2.89 -9.46 -9.10
N TYR A 153 1.62 -9.83 -9.16
CA TYR A 153 0.63 -9.13 -9.98
C TYR A 153 0.38 -7.70 -9.53
N ALA A 154 0.39 -7.42 -8.22
CA ALA A 154 0.24 -6.07 -7.68
C ALA A 154 1.30 -5.11 -8.23
N VAL A 155 2.57 -5.55 -8.29
CA VAL A 155 3.67 -4.76 -8.89
C VAL A 155 3.43 -4.54 -10.38
N VAL A 156 3.07 -5.59 -11.13
CA VAL A 156 2.79 -5.50 -12.58
C VAL A 156 1.60 -4.58 -12.85
N GLU A 157 0.53 -4.70 -12.08
CA GLU A 157 -0.67 -3.89 -12.21
C GLU A 157 -0.38 -2.40 -11.99
N ALA A 158 0.34 -2.05 -10.92
CA ALA A 158 0.74 -0.67 -10.66
C ALA A 158 1.58 -0.09 -11.80
N CYS A 159 2.55 -0.85 -12.32
CA CYS A 159 3.34 -0.44 -13.50
C CYS A 159 2.45 -0.22 -14.73
N THR A 160 1.53 -1.14 -15.00
CA THR A 160 0.64 -1.08 -16.17
C THR A 160 -0.25 0.17 -16.12
N LYS A 161 -0.82 0.47 -14.96
CA LYS A 161 -1.65 1.67 -14.75
C LYS A 161 -0.87 2.96 -14.96
N VAL A 162 0.36 3.03 -14.46
CA VAL A 162 1.24 4.20 -14.64
C VAL A 162 1.60 4.39 -16.11
N VAL A 163 1.94 3.32 -16.83
CA VAL A 163 2.21 3.37 -18.28
C VAL A 163 0.96 3.79 -19.06
N ALA A 164 -0.21 3.26 -18.71
CA ALA A 164 -1.47 3.65 -19.33
C ALA A 164 -1.81 5.13 -19.12
N ALA A 165 -1.33 5.72 -18.03
CA ALA A 165 -1.44 7.16 -17.76
C ALA A 165 -0.40 8.01 -18.51
N GLY A 166 0.50 7.41 -19.29
CA GLY A 166 1.48 8.10 -20.13
C GLY A 166 2.85 8.31 -19.49
N ALA A 167 3.14 7.70 -18.35
CA ALA A 167 4.44 7.84 -17.70
C ALA A 167 5.41 6.69 -18.04
N ASP A 168 6.69 6.96 -17.84
CA ASP A 168 7.76 5.98 -17.94
C ASP A 168 7.87 5.20 -16.64
N TYR A 169 7.54 3.91 -16.67
CA TYR A 169 7.61 3.04 -15.50
C TYR A 169 9.03 2.91 -14.93
N SER A 170 10.07 3.05 -15.75
CA SER A 170 11.46 2.89 -15.30
C SER A 170 11.87 3.90 -14.22
N ARG A 171 11.11 4.98 -14.08
CA ARG A 171 11.32 6.02 -13.07
C ARG A 171 10.53 5.81 -11.80
N MET A 172 9.69 4.79 -11.75
CA MET A 172 8.84 4.51 -10.59
C MET A 172 9.63 4.14 -9.34
N ARG A 173 9.03 4.44 -8.19
CA ARG A 173 9.42 3.94 -6.87
C ARG A 173 8.19 3.36 -6.20
N PHE A 174 8.38 2.25 -5.48
CA PHE A 174 7.28 1.60 -4.77
C PHE A 174 7.26 1.98 -3.29
N SER A 175 6.04 2.02 -2.75
CA SER A 175 5.75 1.92 -1.33
C SER A 175 4.72 0.80 -1.14
N TYR A 176 4.96 -0.11 -0.19
CA TYR A 176 4.05 -1.22 0.05
C TYR A 176 3.19 -0.99 1.28
N GLN A 177 1.91 -1.39 1.19
CA GLN A 177 1.03 -1.45 2.33
C GLN A 177 0.63 -2.90 2.54
N GLU A 178 0.89 -3.42 3.75
CA GLU A 178 0.71 -4.82 4.05
C GLU A 178 -0.25 -5.02 5.22
N TYR A 179 -1.19 -5.96 5.06
CA TYR A 179 -2.16 -6.33 6.08
C TYR A 179 -2.31 -7.84 6.09
N PHE A 180 -2.00 -8.44 7.23
CA PHE A 180 -2.07 -9.89 7.42
C PHE A 180 -2.79 -10.23 8.71
N GLU A 181 -3.27 -11.46 8.82
CA GLU A 181 -3.85 -12.01 10.03
C GLU A 181 -2.87 -11.96 11.22
N ARG A 182 -3.38 -12.24 12.40
CA ARG A 182 -2.51 -12.37 13.60
C ARG A 182 -1.48 -13.48 13.41
N MET A 183 -0.22 -13.16 13.69
CA MET A 183 0.92 -14.07 13.56
C MET A 183 0.92 -15.14 14.67
N SER A 184 0.01 -16.10 14.58
CA SER A 184 -0.20 -17.14 15.60
C SER A 184 0.38 -18.51 15.25
N SER A 185 0.87 -18.69 14.03
CA SER A 185 1.39 -19.96 13.53
C SER A 185 2.50 -19.79 12.50
N GLU A 186 3.26 -20.84 12.22
CA GLU A 186 4.28 -20.85 11.15
C GLU A 186 3.66 -20.51 9.77
N HIS A 187 2.42 -20.93 9.52
CA HIS A 187 1.70 -20.62 8.27
C HIS A 187 1.28 -19.15 8.20
N ALA A 188 0.84 -18.56 9.32
CA ALA A 188 0.55 -17.14 9.37
C ALA A 188 1.79 -16.30 9.03
N TYR A 189 2.96 -16.63 9.55
CA TYR A 189 4.24 -16.01 9.16
C TYR A 189 4.64 -16.30 7.72
N GLY A 190 4.23 -17.44 7.16
CA GLY A 190 4.50 -17.80 5.77
C GLY A 190 3.83 -16.89 4.75
N LYS A 191 2.65 -16.32 5.04
CA LYS A 191 1.90 -15.46 4.12
C LYS A 191 2.63 -14.15 3.79
N PRO A 192 3.06 -13.32 4.77
CA PRO A 192 3.83 -12.11 4.45
C PRO A 192 5.17 -12.45 3.78
N LEU A 193 5.87 -13.48 4.23
CA LEU A 193 7.12 -13.90 3.57
C LEU A 193 6.88 -14.25 2.10
N SER A 194 5.82 -14.99 1.79
CA SER A 194 5.44 -15.37 0.44
C SER A 194 5.12 -14.14 -0.43
N ALA A 195 4.35 -13.18 0.10
CA ALA A 195 4.02 -11.93 -0.59
C ALA A 195 5.27 -11.09 -0.88
N LEU A 196 6.15 -10.90 0.10
CA LEU A 196 7.40 -10.17 -0.06
C LEU A 196 8.31 -10.79 -1.14
N LEU A 197 8.39 -12.12 -1.19
CA LEU A 197 9.17 -12.81 -2.23
C LEU A 197 8.58 -12.59 -3.63
N GLY A 198 7.25 -12.56 -3.77
CA GLY A 198 6.57 -12.24 -5.03
C GLY A 198 6.84 -10.81 -5.49
N ALA A 199 6.69 -9.84 -4.59
CA ALA A 199 7.00 -8.44 -4.87
C ALA A 199 8.48 -8.24 -5.23
N LEU A 200 9.40 -8.82 -4.46
CA LEU A 200 10.84 -8.75 -4.71
C LEU A 200 11.22 -9.30 -6.08
N LYS A 201 10.64 -10.45 -6.48
CA LYS A 201 10.88 -11.02 -7.80
C LYS A 201 10.58 -10.02 -8.92
N MET A 202 9.44 -9.34 -8.84
CA MET A 202 9.03 -8.38 -9.86
C MET A 202 9.82 -7.08 -9.79
N GLN A 203 10.16 -6.59 -8.59
CA GLN A 203 11.05 -5.45 -8.44
C GLN A 203 12.40 -5.67 -9.10
N VAL A 204 13.00 -6.84 -8.88
CA VAL A 204 14.28 -7.23 -9.51
C VAL A 204 14.13 -7.34 -11.02
N ALA A 205 13.04 -7.97 -11.51
CA ALA A 205 12.80 -8.14 -12.94
C ALA A 205 12.61 -6.81 -13.68
N PHE A 206 11.95 -5.83 -13.05
CA PHE A 206 11.76 -4.50 -13.63
C PHE A 206 12.89 -3.51 -13.31
N GLY A 207 13.79 -3.84 -12.40
CA GLY A 207 14.84 -2.93 -11.93
C GLY A 207 14.28 -1.74 -11.11
N LEU A 208 13.16 -1.93 -10.40
CA LEU A 208 12.47 -0.88 -9.68
C LEU A 208 12.65 -1.03 -8.16
N PRO A 209 13.12 0.02 -7.46
CA PRO A 209 13.26 -0.03 -6.02
C PRO A 209 11.96 0.30 -5.29
N SER A 210 11.84 -0.16 -4.05
CA SER A 210 10.89 0.36 -3.07
C SER A 210 11.60 1.28 -2.08
N ILE A 211 10.88 2.33 -1.65
CA ILE A 211 11.38 3.26 -0.61
C ILE A 211 11.06 2.79 0.80
N GLY A 212 10.17 1.81 0.94
CA GLY A 212 9.67 1.29 2.19
C GLY A 212 8.20 0.92 2.10
N GLY A 213 7.54 0.96 3.23
CA GLY A 213 6.13 0.61 3.33
C GLY A 213 5.68 0.62 4.79
N LYS A 214 4.51 0.05 5.02
CA LYS A 214 3.91 -0.13 6.35
C LYS A 214 3.23 -1.48 6.39
N ASP A 215 3.45 -2.21 7.45
CA ASP A 215 2.82 -3.51 7.69
C ASP A 215 1.91 -3.50 8.93
N SER A 216 0.95 -4.41 8.93
CA SER A 216 0.09 -4.72 10.07
C SER A 216 -0.17 -6.22 10.10
N MET A 217 0.19 -6.85 11.22
CA MET A 217 0.06 -8.28 11.45
C MET A 217 -1.01 -8.60 12.50
N SER A 218 -2.08 -7.81 12.54
CA SER A 218 -3.16 -7.93 13.52
C SER A 218 -4.57 -7.92 12.90
N GLY A 219 -4.66 -8.24 11.62
CA GLY A 219 -5.90 -8.25 10.85
C GLY A 219 -6.82 -9.43 11.13
N THR A 220 -6.99 -9.81 12.40
CA THR A 220 -7.91 -10.87 12.84
C THR A 220 -8.87 -10.31 13.89
N PHE A 221 -10.16 -10.45 13.63
CA PHE A 221 -11.22 -10.15 14.57
C PHE A 221 -12.08 -11.42 14.76
N GLU A 222 -12.08 -11.95 16.00
CA GLU A 222 -12.73 -13.22 16.33
C GLU A 222 -12.28 -14.36 15.39
N HIS A 223 -13.16 -14.80 14.50
CA HIS A 223 -12.93 -15.86 13.51
C HIS A 223 -12.73 -15.35 12.09
N ILE A 224 -12.74 -14.03 11.90
CA ILE A 224 -12.56 -13.39 10.59
C ILE A 224 -11.13 -12.85 10.49
N SER A 225 -10.43 -13.20 9.43
CA SER A 225 -9.12 -12.65 9.10
C SER A 225 -9.17 -11.92 7.76
N VAL A 226 -8.38 -10.84 7.64
CA VAL A 226 -8.20 -10.17 6.36
C VAL A 226 -7.54 -11.10 5.35
N PRO A 227 -7.87 -11.01 4.06
CA PRO A 227 -7.09 -11.67 3.02
C PRO A 227 -5.62 -11.29 3.11
N PRO A 228 -4.68 -12.16 2.76
CA PRO A 228 -3.27 -11.81 2.70
C PRO A 228 -3.06 -10.61 1.76
N THR A 229 -2.71 -9.45 2.30
CA THR A 229 -2.72 -8.21 1.54
C THR A 229 -1.32 -7.63 1.43
N LEU A 230 -0.83 -7.47 0.20
CA LEU A 230 0.28 -6.60 -0.16
C LEU A 230 -0.18 -5.73 -1.33
N ILE A 231 -0.39 -4.45 -1.05
CA ILE A 231 -0.74 -3.45 -2.06
C ILE A 231 0.55 -2.77 -2.53
N ALA A 232 0.79 -2.76 -3.83
CA ALA A 232 1.92 -2.05 -4.42
C ALA A 232 1.48 -0.66 -4.89
N PHE A 233 1.91 0.38 -4.20
CA PHE A 233 1.76 1.76 -4.66
C PHE A 233 3.00 2.16 -5.45
N GLY A 234 2.80 2.50 -6.72
CA GLY A 234 3.85 2.97 -7.60
C GLY A 234 3.72 4.46 -7.87
N ILE A 235 4.80 5.22 -7.66
CA ILE A 235 4.85 6.68 -7.85
C ILE A 235 5.97 7.01 -8.83
N THR A 236 5.69 7.92 -9.75
CA THR A 236 6.67 8.51 -10.66
C THR A 236 6.41 10.01 -10.85
#